data_72b689515e81c34fa4003f95570aa884
#
_entry.id   72b689515e81c34fa4003f95570aa884
#
_cell.length_a   1.000
_cell.length_b   1.000
_cell.length_c   1.000
_cell.angle_alpha   90.00
_cell.angle_beta   90.00
_cell.angle_gamma   90.00
#
_symmetry.space_group_name_H-M   'P 1'
#
loop_
_entity.id
_entity.type
_entity.pdbx_description
1 polymer ?
#
loop_
_entity_poly.entity_id
_entity_poly.type
_entity_poly.pdbx_seq_one_letter_code
_entity_poly.pdbx_strand_id
1 'polypeptide(L)'
;MKVKSILVIGLCCATLFSCQQNRQTQQGGGDYPLLTLKPEDRQLSVKYSAVIEGKQDVEVRPQVSGTITQVLVEEGAPVHKGQVLFVIDQVPYKAALQKAQATVATAEANEAIAKQTLDGKLSLYEDKVISDFELRTAQNEYKSAQAALLQAQAELTDARNNLSYTEVKSPVDGYAGMTSYRIGALVSASMTEPLI
;
A
#
# COMPACT_ATOMS: atom_id res chain seq x y z
N MET A 1 -15.12 -119.67 -17.82
CA MET A 1 -15.74 -118.39 -17.44
C MET A 1 -15.43 -117.95 -15.98
N LYS A 2 -14.51 -118.50 -15.27
CA LYS A 2 -14.20 -118.08 -13.85
C LYS A 2 -12.97 -117.22 -13.68
N VAL A 3 -12.10 -117.12 -14.66
CA VAL A 3 -10.82 -116.33 -14.59
C VAL A 3 -11.03 -114.83 -14.83
N LYS A 4 -11.96 -114.42 -15.72
CA LYS A 4 -12.29 -113.02 -16.01
C LYS A 4 -12.96 -112.32 -14.83
N SER A 5 -13.70 -113.03 -14.00
CA SER A 5 -14.38 -112.45 -12.83
C SER A 5 -13.41 -112.10 -11.69
N ILE A 6 -12.31 -112.90 -11.52
CA ILE A 6 -11.33 -112.67 -10.49
C ILE A 6 -10.42 -111.45 -10.83
N LEU A 7 -10.16 -111.27 -12.10
CA LEU A 7 -9.32 -110.11 -12.56
C LEU A 7 -10.05 -108.78 -12.43
N VAL A 8 -11.37 -108.76 -12.57
CA VAL A 8 -12.16 -107.52 -12.40
C VAL A 8 -12.30 -107.15 -10.90
N ILE A 9 -12.38 -108.15 -10.01
CA ILE A 9 -12.47 -107.97 -8.54
C ILE A 9 -11.11 -107.47 -8.01
N GLY A 10 -9.95 -107.98 -8.55
CA GLY A 10 -8.60 -107.53 -8.19
C GLY A 10 -8.31 -106.07 -8.60
N LEU A 11 -8.85 -105.67 -9.73
CA LEU A 11 -8.69 -104.30 -10.24
C LEU A 11 -9.52 -103.29 -9.45
N CYS A 12 -10.67 -103.67 -8.94
CA CYS A 12 -11.55 -102.86 -8.14
C CYS A 12 -11.00 -102.59 -6.72
N CYS A 13 -10.30 -103.60 -6.12
CA CYS A 13 -9.65 -103.44 -4.83
C CYS A 13 -8.39 -102.51 -4.88
N ALA A 14 -7.69 -102.44 -5.99
CA ALA A 14 -6.49 -101.58 -6.13
C ALA A 14 -6.83 -100.09 -6.15
N THR A 15 -8.06 -99.74 -6.52
CA THR A 15 -8.50 -98.36 -6.59
C THR A 15 -8.94 -97.75 -5.25
N LEU A 16 -9.19 -98.57 -4.22
CA LEU A 16 -9.65 -98.13 -2.91
C LEU A 16 -8.54 -97.77 -1.93
N PHE A 17 -7.25 -97.98 -2.26
CA PHE A 17 -6.11 -97.62 -1.39
C PHE A 17 -5.45 -96.30 -1.74
N SER A 18 -6.00 -95.52 -2.67
CA SER A 18 -5.38 -94.29 -3.13
C SER A 18 -5.84 -93.02 -2.40
N CYS A 19 -6.51 -93.09 -1.26
CA CYS A 19 -6.89 -91.87 -0.52
C CYS A 19 -6.44 -91.92 0.94
N GLN A 20 -5.15 -92.11 1.15
CA GLN A 20 -4.53 -91.72 2.42
C GLN A 20 -3.62 -90.54 2.17
N GLN A 21 -4.30 -89.47 1.84
CA GLN A 21 -3.66 -88.11 1.77
C GLN A 21 -3.33 -87.77 3.23
N ASN A 22 -2.03 -87.86 3.50
CA ASN A 22 -1.43 -87.39 4.73
C ASN A 22 -1.78 -85.91 4.87
N ARG A 23 -2.83 -85.56 5.59
CA ARG A 23 -3.04 -84.23 6.07
C ARG A 23 -1.96 -83.91 7.10
N GLN A 24 -0.81 -83.60 6.65
CA GLN A 24 0.09 -82.77 7.46
C GLN A 24 -0.68 -81.52 7.69
N THR A 25 -1.34 -81.39 8.80
CA THR A 25 -1.66 -80.10 9.39
C THR A 25 -0.34 -79.39 9.53
N GLN A 26 0.05 -78.60 8.48
CA GLN A 26 0.95 -77.50 8.67
C GLN A 26 0.26 -76.58 9.71
N GLN A 27 0.51 -76.87 10.98
CA GLN A 27 0.48 -75.84 11.99
C GLN A 27 1.59 -74.86 11.57
N GLY A 28 1.24 -73.98 10.64
CA GLY A 28 1.99 -72.81 10.36
C GLY A 28 1.85 -71.84 11.55
N GLY A 29 2.46 -72.25 12.64
CA GLY A 29 2.88 -71.32 13.65
C GLY A 29 4.03 -70.55 13.07
N GLY A 30 3.75 -69.62 12.17
CA GLY A 30 4.75 -68.63 11.79
C GLY A 30 5.05 -67.85 13.07
N ASP A 31 6.30 -67.91 13.48
CA ASP A 31 6.78 -66.99 14.49
C ASP A 31 6.62 -65.57 13.92
N TYR A 32 5.49 -64.94 14.25
CA TYR A 32 5.30 -63.55 13.93
C TYR A 32 6.14 -62.71 14.92
N PRO A 33 7.04 -61.84 14.44
CA PRO A 33 7.77 -60.98 15.35
C PRO A 33 6.77 -60.08 16.06
N LEU A 34 6.59 -60.26 17.34
CA LEU A 34 5.77 -59.38 18.16
C LEU A 34 6.56 -58.08 18.43
N LEU A 35 6.06 -56.98 17.86
CA LEU A 35 6.57 -55.65 18.18
C LEU A 35 5.90 -55.18 19.48
N THR A 36 6.67 -55.14 20.56
CA THR A 36 6.19 -54.51 21.80
C THR A 36 6.26 -53.01 21.67
N LEU A 37 5.10 -52.34 21.54
CA LEU A 37 5.03 -50.90 21.52
C LEU A 37 5.30 -50.38 22.92
N LYS A 38 6.38 -49.62 23.06
CA LYS A 38 6.66 -48.85 24.27
C LYS A 38 6.21 -47.40 24.01
N PRO A 39 5.56 -46.74 24.96
CA PRO A 39 5.27 -45.34 24.87
C PRO A 39 6.61 -44.59 24.81
N GLU A 40 6.83 -43.84 23.74
CA GLU A 40 8.01 -43.04 23.52
C GLU A 40 7.53 -41.62 23.24
N ASP A 41 8.11 -40.66 24.00
CA ASP A 41 7.82 -39.27 23.75
C ASP A 41 8.51 -38.83 22.46
N ARG A 42 7.71 -38.57 21.41
CA ARG A 42 8.19 -38.03 20.15
C ARG A 42 7.67 -36.64 19.95
N GLN A 43 8.59 -35.72 19.68
CA GLN A 43 8.22 -34.40 19.19
C GLN A 43 7.76 -34.51 17.73
N LEU A 44 6.46 -34.31 17.53
CA LEU A 44 5.88 -34.20 16.20
C LEU A 44 6.00 -32.74 15.74
N SER A 45 6.84 -32.48 14.74
CA SER A 45 6.90 -31.19 14.07
C SER A 45 6.02 -31.22 12.83
N VAL A 46 5.03 -30.34 12.79
CA VAL A 46 4.21 -30.13 11.59
C VAL A 46 4.68 -28.83 10.95
N LYS A 47 5.03 -28.88 9.69
CA LYS A 47 5.42 -27.69 8.91
C LYS A 47 4.15 -27.08 8.30
N TYR A 48 3.89 -25.83 8.63
CA TYR A 48 2.84 -25.03 8.00
C TYR A 48 3.47 -24.03 7.07
N SER A 49 2.93 -23.88 5.88
CA SER A 49 3.24 -22.75 5.02
C SER A 49 2.58 -21.50 5.59
N ALA A 50 3.35 -20.45 5.78
CA ALA A 50 2.86 -19.15 6.22
C ALA A 50 3.44 -18.07 5.31
N VAL A 51 2.64 -17.06 5.04
CA VAL A 51 3.06 -15.82 4.36
C VAL A 51 3.23 -14.76 5.43
N ILE A 52 4.37 -14.07 5.40
CA ILE A 52 4.60 -12.92 6.28
C ILE A 52 4.11 -11.69 5.52
N GLU A 53 3.13 -11.03 6.07
CA GLU A 53 2.57 -9.78 5.53
C GLU A 53 2.86 -8.64 6.50
N GLY A 54 2.95 -7.43 5.97
CA GLY A 54 3.05 -6.23 6.80
C GLY A 54 1.81 -6.09 7.69
N LYS A 55 2.00 -5.54 8.88
CA LYS A 55 0.86 -5.19 9.76
C LYS A 55 -0.05 -4.15 9.09
N GLN A 56 0.53 -3.32 8.23
CA GLN A 56 -0.14 -2.27 7.48
C GLN A 56 0.65 -2.03 6.19
N ASP A 57 0.00 -2.19 5.06
CA ASP A 57 0.54 -1.84 3.76
C ASP A 57 -0.06 -0.49 3.35
N VAL A 58 0.81 0.47 3.03
CA VAL A 58 0.42 1.83 2.66
C VAL A 58 1.01 2.17 1.31
N GLU A 59 0.14 2.38 0.35
CA GLU A 59 0.52 2.83 -0.99
C GLU A 59 0.88 4.32 -0.98
N VAL A 60 2.07 4.65 -1.43
CA VAL A 60 2.52 6.04 -1.57
C VAL A 60 2.31 6.49 -3.00
N ARG A 61 1.44 7.47 -3.19
CA ARG A 61 1.08 8.03 -4.51
C ARG A 61 1.51 9.49 -4.61
N PRO A 62 1.93 9.96 -5.80
CA PRO A 62 2.23 11.37 -5.99
C PRO A 62 0.93 12.19 -5.95
N GLN A 63 0.98 13.37 -5.35
CA GLN A 63 -0.14 14.31 -5.32
C GLN A 63 -0.05 15.38 -6.41
N VAL A 64 1.11 15.49 -7.06
CA VAL A 64 1.37 16.41 -8.15
C VAL A 64 2.02 15.69 -9.33
N SER A 65 1.92 16.27 -10.51
CA SER A 65 2.46 15.69 -11.74
C SER A 65 3.84 16.26 -12.05
N GLY A 66 4.73 15.43 -12.58
CA GLY A 66 6.07 15.87 -13.01
C GLY A 66 7.03 14.71 -13.19
N THR A 67 8.28 15.03 -13.49
CA THR A 67 9.34 14.03 -13.66
C THR A 67 10.05 13.78 -12.34
N ILE A 68 10.32 12.51 -12.01
CA ILE A 68 11.14 12.16 -10.84
C ILE A 68 12.59 12.61 -11.10
N THR A 69 13.10 13.48 -10.23
CA THR A 69 14.48 13.96 -10.30
C THR A 69 15.41 13.21 -9.37
N GLN A 70 14.88 12.70 -8.24
CA GLN A 70 15.66 11.94 -7.27
C GLN A 70 14.82 10.81 -6.68
N VAL A 71 15.46 9.67 -6.44
CA VAL A 71 14.95 8.54 -5.66
C VAL A 71 15.89 8.36 -4.48
N LEU A 72 15.40 8.56 -3.27
CA LEU A 72 16.17 8.61 -2.02
C LEU A 72 15.94 7.40 -1.13
N VAL A 73 15.29 6.38 -1.66
CA VAL A 73 14.97 5.13 -0.96
C VAL A 73 15.38 3.94 -1.79
N GLU A 74 15.90 2.91 -1.13
CA GLU A 74 16.18 1.61 -1.73
C GLU A 74 15.07 0.62 -1.37
N GLU A 75 14.80 -0.34 -2.25
CA GLU A 75 13.84 -1.41 -2.00
C GLU A 75 14.23 -2.23 -0.78
N GLY A 76 13.29 -2.46 0.13
CA GLY A 76 13.54 -3.17 1.39
C GLY A 76 14.25 -2.36 2.48
N ALA A 77 14.60 -1.10 2.21
CA ALA A 77 15.23 -0.25 3.22
C ALA A 77 14.24 0.22 4.30
N PRO A 78 14.71 0.37 5.55
CA PRO A 78 13.88 0.96 6.61
C PRO A 78 13.64 2.44 6.31
N VAL A 79 12.40 2.89 6.52
CA VAL A 79 11.98 4.28 6.32
C VAL A 79 11.25 4.80 7.55
N HIS A 80 11.40 6.10 7.81
CA HIS A 80 10.72 6.78 8.90
C HIS A 80 9.59 7.66 8.38
N LYS A 81 8.55 7.82 9.19
CA LYS A 81 7.48 8.76 8.90
C LYS A 81 8.02 10.17 8.63
N GLY A 82 7.62 10.75 7.50
CA GLY A 82 8.10 12.06 7.05
C GLY A 82 9.41 12.04 6.27
N GLN A 83 10.08 10.90 6.15
CA GLN A 83 11.27 10.75 5.32
C GLN A 83 10.92 10.94 3.84
N VAL A 84 11.71 11.74 3.12
CA VAL A 84 11.55 11.93 1.68
C VAL A 84 12.01 10.68 0.94
N LEU A 85 11.14 10.13 0.10
CA LEU A 85 11.39 8.94 -0.70
C LEU A 85 11.70 9.30 -2.16
N PHE A 86 10.93 10.22 -2.73
CA PHE A 86 11.08 10.69 -4.10
C PHE A 86 11.02 12.21 -4.15
N VAL A 87 11.72 12.78 -5.12
CA VAL A 87 11.64 14.22 -5.44
C VAL A 87 11.19 14.36 -6.89
N ILE A 88 10.07 15.04 -7.08
CA ILE A 88 9.52 15.42 -8.39
C ILE A 88 10.11 16.78 -8.77
N ASP A 89 10.22 17.08 -10.06
CA ASP A 89 10.74 18.35 -10.54
C ASP A 89 10.05 19.55 -9.86
N GLN A 90 10.83 20.30 -9.07
CA GLN A 90 10.36 21.42 -8.27
C GLN A 90 10.36 22.74 -9.03
N VAL A 91 11.01 22.82 -10.19
CA VAL A 91 11.22 24.10 -10.90
C VAL A 91 9.90 24.81 -11.20
N PRO A 92 8.90 24.18 -11.82
CA PRO A 92 7.62 24.82 -12.13
C PRO A 92 6.86 25.23 -10.87
N TYR A 93 6.94 24.45 -9.79
CA TYR A 93 6.25 24.72 -8.53
C TYR A 93 6.90 25.87 -7.74
N LYS A 94 8.24 25.96 -7.77
CA LYS A 94 8.96 27.12 -7.21
C LYS A 94 8.61 28.41 -7.94
N ALA A 95 8.52 28.38 -9.27
CA ALA A 95 8.10 29.52 -10.06
C ALA A 95 6.65 29.94 -9.74
N ALA A 96 5.73 28.97 -9.60
CA ALA A 96 4.35 29.22 -9.21
C ALA A 96 4.25 29.84 -7.80
N LEU A 97 5.02 29.33 -6.83
CA LEU A 97 5.11 29.90 -5.49
C LEU A 97 5.61 31.36 -5.52
N GLN A 98 6.67 31.63 -6.27
CA GLN A 98 7.21 32.98 -6.41
C GLN A 98 6.20 33.95 -7.05
N LYS A 99 5.45 33.49 -8.06
CA LYS A 99 4.35 34.26 -8.64
C LYS A 99 3.27 34.58 -7.62
N ALA A 100 2.82 33.59 -6.86
CA ALA A 100 1.79 33.77 -5.83
C ALA A 100 2.26 34.75 -4.72
N GLN A 101 3.54 34.68 -4.33
CA GLN A 101 4.14 35.65 -3.39
C GLN A 101 4.09 37.08 -3.93
N ALA A 102 4.41 37.30 -5.21
CA ALA A 102 4.33 38.61 -5.83
C ALA A 102 2.87 39.12 -5.90
N THR A 103 1.89 38.21 -6.15
CA THR A 103 0.45 38.54 -6.14
C THR A 103 0.00 39.02 -4.74
N VAL A 104 0.44 38.33 -3.68
CA VAL A 104 0.14 38.75 -2.30
C VAL A 104 0.73 40.11 -2.01
N ALA A 105 1.99 40.34 -2.36
CA ALA A 105 2.64 41.67 -2.15
C ALA A 105 1.89 42.81 -2.87
N THR A 106 1.38 42.56 -4.08
CA THR A 106 0.55 43.52 -4.82
C THR A 106 -0.78 43.77 -4.13
N ALA A 107 -1.45 42.69 -3.65
CA ALA A 107 -2.74 42.80 -2.95
C ALA A 107 -2.57 43.54 -1.60
N GLU A 108 -1.50 43.28 -0.86
CA GLU A 108 -1.15 43.99 0.38
C GLU A 108 -0.95 45.50 0.13
N ALA A 109 -0.24 45.86 -0.94
CA ALA A 109 -0.04 47.27 -1.31
C ALA A 109 -1.39 47.93 -1.65
N ASN A 110 -2.27 47.26 -2.39
CA ASN A 110 -3.59 47.78 -2.74
C ASN A 110 -4.49 47.92 -1.51
N GLU A 111 -4.47 46.95 -0.59
CA GLU A 111 -5.18 47.01 0.69
C GLU A 111 -4.71 48.23 1.52
N ALA A 112 -3.39 48.42 1.62
CA ALA A 112 -2.81 49.56 2.33
C ALA A 112 -3.23 50.92 1.74
N ILE A 113 -3.26 51.03 0.40
CA ILE A 113 -3.74 52.24 -0.29
C ILE A 113 -5.22 52.49 -0.01
N ALA A 114 -6.05 51.45 -0.12
CA ALA A 114 -7.47 51.54 0.14
C ALA A 114 -7.76 51.93 1.60
N LYS A 115 -7.01 51.37 2.54
CA LYS A 115 -7.07 51.70 3.96
C LYS A 115 -6.71 53.16 4.21
N GLN A 116 -5.57 53.63 3.64
CA GLN A 116 -5.14 55.03 3.77
C GLN A 116 -6.22 55.99 3.20
N THR A 117 -6.85 55.64 2.07
CA THR A 117 -7.95 56.40 1.47
C THR A 117 -9.17 56.45 2.40
N LEU A 118 -9.51 55.32 2.98
CA LEU A 118 -10.63 55.24 3.95
C LEU A 118 -10.35 56.10 5.18
N ASP A 119 -9.16 55.98 5.76
CA ASP A 119 -8.77 56.75 6.95
C ASP A 119 -8.80 58.25 6.67
N GLY A 120 -8.32 58.71 5.50
CA GLY A 120 -8.44 60.11 5.07
C GLY A 120 -9.88 60.56 4.86
N LYS A 121 -10.73 59.72 4.24
CA LYS A 121 -12.14 60.05 4.04
C LYS A 121 -12.91 60.07 5.37
N LEU A 122 -12.52 59.23 6.33
CA LEU A 122 -13.14 59.25 7.66
C LEU A 122 -12.89 60.58 8.38
N SER A 123 -11.65 61.10 8.36
CA SER A 123 -11.35 62.39 8.94
C SER A 123 -12.13 63.54 8.29
N LEU A 124 -12.24 63.54 6.93
CA LEU A 124 -13.01 64.56 6.22
C LEU A 124 -14.52 64.44 6.51
N TYR A 125 -15.03 63.27 6.79
CA TYR A 125 -16.43 63.06 7.17
C TYR A 125 -16.70 63.58 8.58
N GLU A 126 -15.81 63.36 9.52
CA GLU A 126 -15.88 63.91 10.88
C GLU A 126 -15.92 65.44 10.86
N ASP A 127 -15.15 66.06 9.96
CA ASP A 127 -15.16 67.51 9.71
C ASP A 127 -16.38 68.00 8.88
N LYS A 128 -17.31 67.11 8.50
CA LYS A 128 -18.50 67.37 7.67
C LYS A 128 -18.21 67.92 6.29
N VAL A 129 -17.04 67.59 5.72
CA VAL A 129 -16.59 68.04 4.39
C VAL A 129 -17.10 67.14 3.27
N ILE A 130 -17.32 65.85 3.55
CA ILE A 130 -17.79 64.89 2.56
C ILE A 130 -19.16 64.23 2.96
N SER A 131 -19.80 63.63 1.98
CA SER A 131 -21.10 62.94 2.16
C SER A 131 -20.90 61.53 2.72
N ASP A 132 -21.96 60.99 3.36
CA ASP A 132 -22.03 59.56 3.80
C ASP A 132 -21.86 58.60 2.62
N PHE A 133 -22.28 58.96 1.43
CA PHE A 133 -22.07 58.16 0.21
C PHE A 133 -20.56 57.99 -0.12
N GLU A 134 -19.80 59.07 -0.04
CA GLU A 134 -18.34 58.98 -0.31
C GLU A 134 -17.61 58.16 0.73
N LEU A 135 -17.98 58.26 2.01
CA LEU A 135 -17.40 57.44 3.07
C LEU A 135 -17.69 55.98 2.83
N ARG A 136 -18.99 55.63 2.54
CA ARG A 136 -19.38 54.25 2.25
C ARG A 136 -18.68 53.70 1.01
N THR A 137 -18.44 54.49 0.00
CA THR A 137 -17.66 54.10 -1.18
C THR A 137 -16.28 53.68 -0.78
N ALA A 138 -15.55 54.50 -0.01
CA ALA A 138 -14.20 54.15 0.46
C ALA A 138 -14.19 52.92 1.37
N GLN A 139 -15.22 52.75 2.23
CA GLN A 139 -15.37 51.52 3.03
C GLN A 139 -15.53 50.27 2.16
N ASN A 140 -16.34 50.34 1.09
CA ASN A 140 -16.54 49.22 0.17
C ASN A 140 -15.29 48.92 -0.64
N GLU A 141 -14.54 49.96 -1.07
CA GLU A 141 -13.26 49.79 -1.73
C GLU A 141 -12.23 49.10 -0.84
N TYR A 142 -12.15 49.48 0.43
CA TYR A 142 -11.28 48.82 1.41
C TYR A 142 -11.69 47.38 1.62
N LYS A 143 -12.98 47.07 1.79
CA LYS A 143 -13.47 45.69 1.91
C LYS A 143 -13.15 44.84 0.68
N SER A 144 -13.24 45.42 -0.52
CA SER A 144 -12.90 44.76 -1.76
C SER A 144 -11.41 44.42 -1.82
N ALA A 145 -10.54 45.37 -1.42
CA ALA A 145 -9.11 45.15 -1.36
C ALA A 145 -8.73 44.07 -0.31
N GLN A 146 -9.39 44.04 0.84
CA GLN A 146 -9.20 42.98 1.83
C GLN A 146 -9.61 41.61 1.28
N ALA A 147 -10.72 41.53 0.55
CA ALA A 147 -11.15 40.27 -0.07
C ALA A 147 -10.14 39.78 -1.12
N ALA A 148 -9.59 40.71 -1.92
CA ALA A 148 -8.55 40.40 -2.89
C ALA A 148 -7.25 39.90 -2.22
N LEU A 149 -6.86 40.50 -1.08
CA LEU A 149 -5.72 40.03 -0.30
C LEU A 149 -5.95 38.62 0.23
N LEU A 150 -7.11 38.30 0.80
CA LEU A 150 -7.45 36.97 1.27
C LEU A 150 -7.41 35.93 0.13
N GLN A 151 -7.90 36.29 -1.05
CA GLN A 151 -7.81 35.45 -2.22
C GLN A 151 -6.35 35.16 -2.60
N ALA A 152 -5.52 36.19 -2.67
CA ALA A 152 -4.10 36.03 -2.99
C ALA A 152 -3.35 35.17 -1.95
N GLN A 153 -3.69 35.31 -0.67
CA GLN A 153 -3.13 34.48 0.40
C GLN A 153 -3.56 32.99 0.29
N ALA A 154 -4.80 32.72 -0.14
CA ALA A 154 -5.24 31.37 -0.42
C ALA A 154 -4.47 30.76 -1.60
N GLU A 155 -4.27 31.50 -2.71
CA GLU A 155 -3.47 31.08 -3.85
C GLU A 155 -2.01 30.82 -3.47
N LEU A 156 -1.43 31.62 -2.57
CA LEU A 156 -0.09 31.39 -2.03
C LEU A 156 -0.02 30.09 -1.24
N THR A 157 -1.05 29.82 -0.43
CA THR A 157 -1.13 28.57 0.35
C THR A 157 -1.19 27.35 -0.57
N ASP A 158 -1.99 27.41 -1.63
CA ASP A 158 -2.09 26.33 -2.62
C ASP A 158 -0.76 26.13 -3.35
N ALA A 159 -0.09 27.18 -3.77
CA ALA A 159 1.21 27.07 -4.41
C ALA A 159 2.28 26.48 -3.48
N ARG A 160 2.24 26.81 -2.18
CA ARG A 160 3.13 26.24 -1.17
C ARG A 160 2.86 24.75 -0.93
N ASN A 161 1.59 24.35 -0.87
CA ASN A 161 1.19 22.97 -0.73
C ASN A 161 1.64 22.14 -1.95
N ASN A 162 1.40 22.65 -3.16
CA ASN A 162 1.83 22.00 -4.39
C ASN A 162 3.33 21.79 -4.45
N LEU A 163 4.12 22.79 -4.01
CA LEU A 163 5.57 22.63 -3.88
C LEU A 163 5.94 21.57 -2.83
N SER A 164 5.24 21.53 -1.70
CA SER A 164 5.51 20.52 -0.66
C SER A 164 5.23 19.10 -1.14
N TYR A 165 4.24 18.92 -2.01
CA TYR A 165 3.86 17.62 -2.59
C TYR A 165 4.87 17.12 -3.64
N THR A 166 5.79 17.94 -4.10
CA THR A 166 6.92 17.50 -4.95
C THR A 166 7.90 16.63 -4.18
N GLU A 167 7.94 16.74 -2.85
CA GLU A 167 8.67 15.86 -1.96
C GLU A 167 7.72 14.76 -1.47
N VAL A 168 7.77 13.59 -2.11
CA VAL A 168 6.95 12.46 -1.70
C VAL A 168 7.55 11.82 -0.46
N LYS A 169 6.80 11.86 0.65
CA LYS A 169 7.26 11.41 1.97
C LYS A 169 6.53 10.16 2.43
N SER A 170 7.21 9.35 3.24
CA SER A 170 6.58 8.21 3.91
C SER A 170 5.55 8.68 4.94
N PRO A 171 4.31 8.19 4.90
CA PRO A 171 3.28 8.51 5.89
C PRO A 171 3.45 7.72 7.21
N VAL A 172 4.25 6.65 7.22
CA VAL A 172 4.42 5.71 8.33
C VAL A 172 5.88 5.30 8.48
N ASP A 173 6.22 4.71 9.64
CA ASP A 173 7.47 4.00 9.84
C ASP A 173 7.33 2.57 9.30
N GLY A 174 8.36 2.04 8.63
CA GLY A 174 8.29 0.69 8.05
C GLY A 174 9.46 0.36 7.16
N TYR A 175 9.19 -0.51 6.19
CA TYR A 175 10.14 -0.88 5.14
C TYR A 175 9.58 -0.50 3.78
N ALA A 176 10.43 0.02 2.93
CA ALA A 176 10.06 0.36 1.57
C ALA A 176 9.76 -0.90 0.76
N GLY A 177 8.66 -0.90 0.05
CA GLY A 177 8.31 -1.95 -0.89
C GLY A 177 9.16 -1.90 -2.16
N MET A 178 8.69 -2.60 -3.20
CA MET A 178 9.29 -2.52 -4.53
C MET A 178 8.83 -1.24 -5.22
N THR A 179 9.72 -0.57 -5.94
CA THR A 179 9.41 0.60 -6.74
C THR A 179 9.59 0.34 -8.23
N SER A 180 8.55 0.62 -9.01
CA SER A 180 8.61 0.51 -10.47
C SER A 180 9.18 1.76 -11.14
N TYR A 181 9.37 2.85 -10.40
CA TYR A 181 9.72 4.15 -10.93
C TYR A 181 11.19 4.51 -10.71
N ARG A 182 11.82 5.02 -11.75
CA ARG A 182 13.22 5.42 -11.77
C ARG A 182 13.34 6.93 -12.02
N ILE A 183 14.52 7.48 -11.78
CA ILE A 183 14.84 8.87 -12.14
C ILE A 183 14.55 9.08 -13.63
N GLY A 184 13.84 10.14 -13.95
CA GLY A 184 13.38 10.48 -15.30
C GLY A 184 11.98 9.98 -15.64
N ALA A 185 11.36 9.15 -14.80
CA ALA A 185 9.97 8.72 -14.99
C ALA A 185 9.00 9.90 -14.81
N LEU A 186 8.00 9.98 -15.67
CA LEU A 186 6.89 10.92 -15.54
C LEU A 186 5.84 10.33 -14.62
N VAL A 187 5.43 11.07 -13.59
CA VAL A 187 4.39 10.69 -12.64
C VAL A 187 3.26 11.70 -12.61
N SER A 188 2.08 11.27 -12.22
CA SER A 188 0.88 12.10 -12.18
C SER A 188 0.01 11.75 -10.98
N ALA A 189 -0.69 12.73 -10.42
CA ALA A 189 -1.67 12.52 -9.35
C ALA A 189 -2.83 11.58 -9.74
N SER A 190 -3.09 11.40 -11.04
CA SER A 190 -4.13 10.52 -11.58
C SER A 190 -3.66 9.08 -11.86
N MET A 191 -2.43 8.73 -11.52
CA MET A 191 -1.89 7.38 -11.77
C MET A 191 -2.60 6.33 -10.93
N THR A 192 -2.84 5.17 -11.55
CA THR A 192 -3.44 4.02 -10.86
C THR A 192 -2.42 3.27 -10.01
N GLU A 193 -1.16 3.22 -10.47
CA GLU A 193 -0.09 2.51 -9.77
C GLU A 193 0.57 3.40 -8.71
N PRO A 194 0.83 2.89 -7.50
CA PRO A 194 1.59 3.59 -6.48
C PRO A 194 3.09 3.70 -6.87
N LEU A 195 3.80 4.65 -6.27
CA LEU A 195 5.26 4.77 -6.42
C LEU A 195 5.99 3.66 -5.67
N ILE A 196 5.42 3.28 -4.54
CA ILE A 196 5.96 2.26 -3.64
C ILE A 196 4.84 1.70 -2.78
#